data_0587a83c1a625aa71fe4726c04ff6b25
#
_entry.id   0587a83c1a625aa71fe4726c04ff6b25
#
_cell.length_a   1.000
_cell.length_b   1.000
_cell.length_c   1.000
_cell.angle_alpha   90.00
_cell.angle_beta   90.00
_cell.angle_gamma   90.00
#
_symmetry.space_group_name_H-M   'P 1'
#
loop_
_entity.id
_entity.type
_entity.pdbx_description
1 polymer ?
#
loop_
_entity_poly.entity_id
_entity_poly.type
_entity_poly.pdbx_seq_one_letter_code
_entity_poly.pdbx_strand_id
1 'polypeptide(L)'
;LAVKNLHRSLVIGCSALALAGCGADDIASPGGTGVVINQPATPAPTPTPGPTPTPTVSAPDICPNLTNDGSVQLTNAGTISGPTGSYRICQLPSLITKSVELPRIAGVLYGMNGRVDVGCDGGFSAPSAGSPYNSTTIGCGTLTADTGVTLSIAPGVILIGQTGQSWLAVNRGNKINAVGTADKPIIFTSQDNVAGFNTESTQGGQWGGVVLLGRGKVTDCNVGTVASNTCERDTEGAVNLARFGGNDDTYNAGRMSYVQIRYSGFVLSNN
;
A
#
# COMPACT_ATOMS: atom_id res chain seq x y z
N LEU A 1 -62.85 -3.45 -0.03
CA LEU A 1 -62.48 -2.10 0.47
C LEU A 1 -61.34 -1.57 -0.36
N ALA A 2 -61.66 -0.59 -1.23
CA ALA A 2 -60.73 0.04 -2.15
C ALA A 2 -59.97 1.18 -1.45
N VAL A 3 -58.69 1.32 -1.73
CA VAL A 3 -57.94 2.54 -1.42
C VAL A 3 -57.22 3.03 -2.67
N LYS A 4 -57.50 4.29 -2.97
CA LYS A 4 -57.20 5.05 -4.16
C LYS A 4 -55.72 5.33 -4.38
N ASN A 5 -55.32 5.24 -5.64
CA ASN A 5 -54.09 5.80 -6.23
C ASN A 5 -54.05 7.30 -6.03
N LEU A 6 -52.91 7.85 -5.57
CA LEU A 6 -52.58 9.25 -5.63
C LEU A 6 -51.29 9.46 -6.42
N HIS A 7 -51.44 9.78 -7.71
CA HIS A 7 -50.36 10.23 -8.56
C HIS A 7 -49.95 11.66 -8.12
N ARG A 8 -48.68 11.81 -7.77
CA ARG A 8 -48.05 13.12 -7.70
C ARG A 8 -47.00 13.22 -8.79
N SER A 9 -47.38 13.94 -9.84
CA SER A 9 -46.45 14.37 -10.91
C SER A 9 -45.50 15.41 -10.34
N LEU A 10 -44.19 15.13 -10.36
CA LEU A 10 -43.16 16.10 -10.06
C LEU A 10 -42.59 16.63 -11.36
N VAL A 11 -42.87 17.92 -11.61
CA VAL A 11 -42.37 18.69 -12.75
C VAL A 11 -40.87 18.99 -12.49
N ILE A 12 -40.01 18.47 -13.32
CA ILE A 12 -38.58 18.81 -13.33
C ILE A 12 -38.42 20.05 -14.25
N GLY A 13 -38.18 21.20 -13.64
CA GLY A 13 -37.78 22.40 -14.34
C GLY A 13 -36.32 22.39 -14.71
N CYS A 14 -36.00 22.26 -16.01
CA CYS A 14 -34.67 22.49 -16.54
C CYS A 14 -34.40 24.01 -16.57
N SER A 15 -33.54 24.49 -15.71
CA SER A 15 -32.96 25.84 -15.80
C SER A 15 -31.65 25.76 -16.59
N ALA A 16 -31.70 26.03 -17.87
CA ALA A 16 -30.53 26.29 -18.71
C ALA A 16 -30.04 27.73 -18.44
N LEU A 17 -28.93 27.86 -17.70
CA LEU A 17 -28.18 29.11 -17.66
C LEU A 17 -27.29 29.21 -18.90
N ALA A 18 -27.71 30.01 -19.87
CA ALA A 18 -26.86 30.44 -20.96
C ALA A 18 -25.94 31.56 -20.44
N LEU A 19 -24.64 31.33 -20.33
CA LEU A 19 -23.64 32.38 -20.21
C LEU A 19 -23.48 33.02 -21.61
N ALA A 20 -24.12 34.17 -21.84
CA ALA A 20 -23.81 35.02 -22.97
C ALA A 20 -22.45 35.67 -22.68
N GLY A 21 -21.43 35.32 -23.45
CA GLY A 21 -20.16 36.04 -23.50
C GLY A 21 -20.40 37.40 -24.15
N CYS A 22 -20.06 38.50 -23.45
CA CYS A 22 -19.96 39.82 -24.05
C CYS A 22 -18.77 39.84 -25.00
N GLY A 23 -19.03 39.63 -26.28
CA GLY A 23 -18.12 40.04 -27.32
C GLY A 23 -18.19 41.59 -27.42
N ALA A 24 -17.03 42.24 -27.33
CA ALA A 24 -16.91 43.65 -27.64
C ALA A 24 -16.90 43.80 -29.16
N ASP A 25 -18.08 43.97 -29.75
CA ASP A 25 -18.20 44.32 -31.12
C ASP A 25 -18.17 45.85 -31.26
N ASP A 26 -17.22 46.31 -32.03
CA ASP A 26 -17.11 47.56 -32.81
C ASP A 26 -17.80 48.79 -32.28
N ILE A 27 -17.01 49.66 -31.68
CA ILE A 27 -17.32 51.07 -31.63
C ILE A 27 -16.95 51.67 -33.02
N ALA A 28 -17.89 51.71 -33.93
CA ALA A 28 -17.73 52.44 -35.15
C ALA A 28 -17.71 53.95 -34.87
N SER A 29 -16.55 54.59 -35.00
CA SER A 29 -16.38 56.02 -34.97
C SER A 29 -16.71 56.57 -36.41
N PRO A 30 -17.64 57.46 -36.57
CA PRO A 30 -17.90 58.05 -37.90
C PRO A 30 -16.88 59.17 -38.21
N GLY A 31 -16.07 58.96 -39.24
CA GLY A 31 -15.36 60.00 -39.98
C GLY A 31 -14.01 60.47 -39.39
N GLY A 32 -12.96 59.97 -39.93
CA GLY A 32 -11.61 60.52 -39.74
C GLY A 32 -10.63 59.76 -40.60
N THR A 33 -9.91 60.49 -41.46
CA THR A 33 -8.81 60.06 -42.32
C THR A 33 -7.88 59.07 -41.66
N GLY A 34 -7.60 57.93 -42.35
CA GLY A 34 -6.87 56.78 -41.86
C GLY A 34 -5.53 57.10 -41.19
N VAL A 35 -5.43 56.77 -39.92
CA VAL A 35 -4.16 56.64 -39.23
C VAL A 35 -3.66 55.24 -39.50
N VAL A 36 -2.59 55.07 -40.29
CA VAL A 36 -1.86 53.82 -40.45
C VAL A 36 -1.13 53.58 -39.12
N ILE A 37 -1.71 52.79 -38.26
CA ILE A 37 -0.98 52.30 -37.08
C ILE A 37 -0.04 51.23 -37.60
N ASN A 38 1.26 51.52 -37.67
CA ASN A 38 2.28 50.46 -37.78
C ASN A 38 2.23 49.61 -36.52
N GLN A 39 1.48 48.51 -36.61
CA GLN A 39 1.45 47.51 -35.54
C GLN A 39 2.84 46.89 -35.45
N PRO A 40 3.51 46.95 -34.30
CA PRO A 40 4.77 46.26 -34.12
C PRO A 40 4.57 44.77 -34.45
N ALA A 41 5.50 44.19 -35.19
CA ALA A 41 5.45 42.76 -35.51
C ALA A 41 5.27 41.96 -34.24
N THR A 42 4.20 41.14 -34.22
CA THR A 42 3.94 40.22 -33.10
C THR A 42 5.20 39.37 -32.90
N PRO A 43 5.80 39.33 -31.70
CA PRO A 43 6.96 38.48 -31.46
C PRO A 43 6.61 37.05 -31.86
N ALA A 44 7.51 36.39 -32.61
CA ALA A 44 7.34 34.98 -32.92
C ALA A 44 7.16 34.18 -31.60
N PRO A 45 6.21 33.24 -31.55
CA PRO A 45 6.01 32.44 -30.34
C PRO A 45 7.33 31.79 -29.95
N THR A 46 7.76 32.05 -28.71
CA THR A 46 8.93 31.38 -28.13
C THR A 46 8.71 29.88 -28.23
N PRO A 47 9.64 29.09 -28.76
CA PRO A 47 9.46 27.65 -28.87
C PRO A 47 9.18 27.08 -27.47
N THR A 48 8.04 26.42 -27.33
CA THR A 48 7.68 25.72 -26.09
C THR A 48 8.80 24.72 -25.80
N PRO A 49 9.43 24.75 -24.60
CA PRO A 49 10.43 23.74 -24.24
C PRO A 49 9.83 22.35 -24.45
N GLY A 50 10.51 21.51 -25.22
CA GLY A 50 10.10 20.12 -25.37
C GLY A 50 10.02 19.45 -23.98
N PRO A 51 9.20 18.40 -23.81
CA PRO A 51 9.06 17.71 -22.54
C PRO A 51 10.45 17.24 -22.11
N THR A 52 10.86 17.67 -20.91
CA THR A 52 12.10 17.17 -20.28
C THR A 52 11.96 15.66 -20.15
N PRO A 53 12.93 14.86 -20.66
CA PRO A 53 12.83 13.41 -20.55
C PRO A 53 12.72 13.02 -19.07
N THR A 54 11.67 12.28 -18.73
CA THR A 54 11.53 11.71 -17.38
C THR A 54 12.72 10.80 -17.12
N PRO A 55 13.46 10.97 -16.02
CA PRO A 55 14.62 10.12 -15.74
C PRO A 55 14.15 8.65 -15.63
N THR A 56 14.69 7.79 -16.48
CA THR A 56 14.39 6.36 -16.48
C THR A 56 15.23 5.69 -15.39
N VAL A 57 14.56 5.00 -14.47
CA VAL A 57 15.23 4.21 -13.43
C VAL A 57 15.84 2.96 -14.05
N SER A 58 17.07 2.63 -13.65
CA SER A 58 17.76 1.39 -14.03
C SER A 58 17.84 0.44 -12.84
N ALA A 59 17.60 -0.85 -13.12
CA ALA A 59 17.73 -1.90 -12.11
C ALA A 59 19.20 -2.14 -11.73
N PRO A 60 19.57 -2.21 -10.45
CA PRO A 60 20.90 -2.63 -10.04
C PRO A 60 21.09 -4.14 -10.28
N ASP A 61 22.34 -4.61 -10.34
CA ASP A 61 22.65 -6.02 -10.61
C ASP A 61 22.37 -6.95 -9.44
N ILE A 62 22.47 -6.44 -8.22
CA ILE A 62 22.36 -7.24 -6.98
C ILE A 62 21.36 -6.65 -6.00
N CYS A 63 20.84 -7.51 -5.13
CA CYS A 63 20.03 -7.10 -3.97
C CYS A 63 20.93 -6.71 -2.79
N PRO A 64 20.47 -5.76 -1.94
CA PRO A 64 21.24 -5.36 -0.77
C PRO A 64 21.30 -6.47 0.28
N ASN A 65 22.39 -6.50 1.05
CA ASN A 65 22.46 -7.26 2.29
C ASN A 65 21.77 -6.48 3.40
N LEU A 66 20.84 -7.11 4.11
CA LEU A 66 20.13 -6.49 5.22
C LEU A 66 20.80 -6.74 6.58
N THR A 67 21.57 -7.82 6.71
CA THR A 67 22.30 -8.17 7.94
C THR A 67 23.72 -8.58 7.61
N ASN A 68 24.67 -8.22 8.50
CA ASN A 68 26.08 -8.54 8.31
C ASN A 68 26.37 -10.06 8.42
N ASP A 69 25.52 -10.80 9.11
CA ASP A 69 25.64 -12.26 9.32
C ASP A 69 24.85 -13.08 8.28
N GLY A 70 24.21 -12.41 7.32
CA GLY A 70 23.41 -13.07 6.30
C GLY A 70 22.16 -13.79 6.80
N SER A 71 21.72 -13.54 8.04
CA SER A 71 20.55 -14.20 8.64
C SER A 71 19.22 -13.75 8.02
N VAL A 72 19.20 -12.58 7.38
CA VAL A 72 18.07 -12.10 6.57
C VAL A 72 18.59 -11.79 5.17
N GLN A 73 18.45 -12.76 4.27
CA GLN A 73 18.90 -12.65 2.90
C GLN A 73 17.74 -12.36 1.96
N LEU A 74 17.99 -11.46 1.02
CA LEU A 74 17.08 -11.19 -0.10
C LEU A 74 17.46 -12.06 -1.29
N THR A 75 16.46 -12.67 -1.92
CA THR A 75 16.66 -13.42 -3.16
C THR A 75 16.45 -12.52 -4.36
N ASN A 76 17.40 -12.55 -5.31
CA ASN A 76 17.24 -11.88 -6.58
C ASN A 76 16.17 -12.62 -7.42
N ALA A 77 14.98 -12.03 -7.54
CA ALA A 77 13.85 -12.57 -8.30
C ALA A 77 13.75 -11.99 -9.72
N GLY A 78 14.88 -11.47 -10.26
CA GLY A 78 14.92 -10.92 -11.61
C GLY A 78 14.59 -9.43 -11.66
N THR A 79 14.22 -8.98 -12.85
CA THR A 79 13.86 -7.58 -13.12
C THR A 79 12.44 -7.47 -13.64
N ILE A 80 11.83 -6.33 -13.38
CA ILE A 80 10.56 -5.92 -13.94
C ILE A 80 10.73 -4.57 -14.62
N SER A 81 10.14 -4.40 -15.80
CA SER A 81 10.10 -3.13 -16.51
C SER A 81 8.69 -2.56 -16.50
N GLY A 82 8.58 -1.25 -16.37
CA GLY A 82 7.34 -0.52 -16.39
C GLY A 82 7.52 0.88 -16.95
N PRO A 83 6.48 1.70 -16.93
CA PRO A 83 6.48 3.06 -17.51
C PRO A 83 7.57 4.00 -16.95
N THR A 84 8.05 3.74 -15.74
CA THR A 84 9.02 4.58 -15.03
C THR A 84 10.44 4.04 -15.07
N GLY A 85 10.67 2.88 -15.68
CA GLY A 85 12.00 2.27 -15.85
C GLY A 85 12.04 0.78 -15.52
N SER A 86 13.24 0.27 -15.30
CA SER A 86 13.49 -1.12 -14.92
C SER A 86 13.92 -1.22 -13.46
N TYR A 87 13.42 -2.23 -12.79
CA TYR A 87 13.63 -2.44 -11.35
C TYR A 87 14.10 -3.85 -11.06
N ARG A 88 15.00 -4.00 -10.10
CA ARG A 88 15.39 -5.28 -9.51
C ARG A 88 14.37 -5.67 -8.45
N ILE A 89 13.82 -6.88 -8.53
CA ILE A 89 12.98 -7.45 -7.47
C ILE A 89 13.89 -8.20 -6.50
N CYS A 90 13.98 -7.67 -5.29
CA CYS A 90 14.69 -8.28 -4.18
C CYS A 90 13.67 -8.90 -3.23
N GLN A 91 13.47 -10.20 -3.34
CA GLN A 91 12.44 -10.94 -2.63
C GLN A 91 12.80 -11.11 -1.16
N LEU A 92 11.87 -10.73 -0.29
CA LEU A 92 11.95 -10.95 1.15
C LEU A 92 11.85 -12.45 1.46
N PRO A 93 12.54 -12.96 2.50
CA PRO A 93 12.33 -14.32 3.00
C PRO A 93 10.90 -14.45 3.55
N SER A 94 10.37 -15.66 3.55
CA SER A 94 9.03 -15.93 4.12
C SER A 94 8.95 -15.66 5.63
N LEU A 95 10.07 -15.68 6.34
CA LEU A 95 10.17 -15.33 7.76
C LEU A 95 11.38 -14.42 7.99
N ILE A 96 11.13 -13.22 8.49
CA ILE A 96 12.14 -12.27 8.92
C ILE A 96 12.42 -12.54 10.39
N THR A 97 13.60 -13.12 10.68
CA THR A 97 13.97 -13.61 12.02
C THR A 97 14.70 -12.60 12.89
N LYS A 98 15.18 -11.51 12.31
CA LYS A 98 15.92 -10.43 13.01
C LYS A 98 15.40 -9.06 12.58
N SER A 99 15.56 -8.08 13.47
CA SER A 99 15.26 -6.69 13.14
C SER A 99 16.15 -6.22 12.00
N VAL A 100 15.54 -5.67 10.96
CA VAL A 100 16.20 -5.15 9.76
C VAL A 100 15.57 -3.85 9.31
N GLU A 101 16.32 -3.09 8.55
CA GLU A 101 15.83 -1.95 7.80
C GLU A 101 15.86 -2.26 6.29
N LEU A 102 14.79 -1.97 5.59
CA LEU A 102 14.74 -1.95 4.13
C LEU A 102 15.18 -0.57 3.66
N PRO A 103 16.42 -0.42 3.16
CA PRO A 103 16.92 0.87 2.69
C PRO A 103 16.30 1.24 1.34
N ARG A 104 16.15 2.55 1.09
CA ARG A 104 15.77 3.04 -0.22
C ARG A 104 16.96 3.01 -1.17
N ILE A 105 16.92 2.13 -2.15
CA ILE A 105 17.91 2.02 -3.22
C ILE A 105 17.21 2.28 -4.56
N ALA A 106 17.78 3.15 -5.38
CA ALA A 106 17.22 3.43 -6.70
C ALA A 106 17.16 2.13 -7.54
N GLY A 107 16.02 1.87 -8.15
CA GLY A 107 15.83 0.68 -8.98
C GLY A 107 15.63 -0.63 -8.21
N VAL A 108 15.51 -0.61 -6.88
CA VAL A 108 15.16 -1.79 -6.07
C VAL A 108 13.70 -1.74 -5.65
N LEU A 109 13.02 -2.88 -5.79
CA LEU A 109 11.72 -3.20 -5.20
C LEU A 109 11.88 -4.38 -4.24
N TYR A 110 11.21 -4.32 -3.09
CA TYR A 110 11.18 -5.46 -2.17
C TYR A 110 9.94 -6.32 -2.48
N GLY A 111 10.18 -7.55 -2.93
CA GLY A 111 9.13 -8.46 -3.37
C GLY A 111 8.61 -9.35 -2.25
N MET A 112 7.31 -9.58 -2.22
CA MET A 112 6.66 -10.59 -1.39
C MET A 112 6.06 -11.64 -2.31
N ASN A 113 6.55 -12.88 -2.21
CA ASN A 113 6.02 -14.04 -2.94
C ASN A 113 5.36 -15.00 -1.94
N GLY A 114 4.04 -14.86 -1.80
CA GLY A 114 3.30 -15.49 -0.73
C GLY A 114 3.37 -14.67 0.58
N ARG A 115 3.09 -15.33 1.71
CA ARG A 115 3.14 -14.72 3.03
C ARG A 115 4.58 -14.41 3.46
N VAL A 116 4.80 -13.21 3.98
CA VAL A 116 6.04 -12.80 4.65
C VAL A 116 5.72 -12.48 6.10
N ASP A 117 6.33 -13.20 7.01
CA ASP A 117 6.17 -13.05 8.45
C ASP A 117 7.27 -12.17 9.05
N VAL A 118 6.89 -11.17 9.82
CA VAL A 118 7.79 -10.38 10.66
C VAL A 118 7.81 -11.01 12.04
N GLY A 119 8.88 -11.77 12.34
CA GLY A 119 9.06 -12.54 13.55
C GLY A 119 8.05 -13.65 13.76
N CYS A 120 8.25 -14.43 14.80
CA CYS A 120 7.34 -15.50 15.21
C CYS A 120 6.15 -14.93 15.98
N ASP A 121 4.98 -15.55 15.83
CA ASP A 121 3.83 -15.24 16.68
C ASP A 121 4.13 -15.62 18.13
N GLY A 122 4.10 -14.63 19.02
CA GLY A 122 4.39 -14.79 20.44
C GLY A 122 3.18 -15.18 21.28
N GLY A 123 2.03 -15.48 20.65
CA GLY A 123 0.85 -15.98 21.33
C GLY A 123 0.01 -14.92 22.04
N PHE A 124 -1.00 -15.39 22.75
CA PHE A 124 -2.00 -14.61 23.49
C PHE A 124 -1.35 -13.60 24.46
N SER A 125 -0.35 -14.01 25.18
CA SER A 125 0.49 -13.21 26.08
C SER A 125 1.96 -13.47 25.76
N ALA A 126 2.85 -12.55 26.14
CA ALA A 126 4.29 -12.73 25.93
C ALA A 126 4.76 -14.02 26.58
N PRO A 127 5.43 -14.94 25.83
CA PRO A 127 5.94 -16.19 26.38
C PRO A 127 7.04 -15.90 27.40
N SER A 128 7.26 -16.88 28.29
CA SER A 128 8.33 -16.86 29.27
C SER A 128 8.90 -18.26 29.48
N ALA A 129 10.02 -18.39 30.16
CA ALA A 129 10.58 -19.68 30.48
C ALA A 129 9.64 -20.57 31.32
N GLY A 130 8.82 -19.95 32.18
CA GLY A 130 7.80 -20.64 32.99
C GLY A 130 6.45 -20.87 32.25
N SER A 131 6.25 -20.20 31.11
CA SER A 131 5.04 -20.32 30.27
C SER A 131 5.45 -20.22 28.80
N PRO A 132 6.09 -21.25 28.25
CA PRO A 132 6.50 -21.27 26.86
C PRO A 132 5.29 -21.36 25.92
N TYR A 133 5.45 -20.88 24.67
CA TYR A 133 4.41 -20.89 23.66
C TYR A 133 4.91 -21.56 22.37
N ASN A 134 4.15 -22.50 21.84
CA ASN A 134 4.43 -23.08 20.54
C ASN A 134 3.87 -22.12 19.45
N SER A 135 4.76 -21.44 18.76
CA SER A 135 4.37 -20.46 17.76
C SER A 135 3.56 -21.08 16.63
N THR A 136 2.52 -20.38 16.19
CA THR A 136 1.71 -20.77 15.02
C THR A 136 2.38 -20.40 13.69
N THR A 137 3.44 -19.60 13.71
CA THR A 137 4.17 -19.17 12.50
C THR A 137 5.03 -20.31 11.97
N ILE A 138 4.95 -20.59 10.68
CA ILE A 138 5.73 -21.63 10.02
C ILE A 138 7.23 -21.32 10.14
N GLY A 139 8.02 -22.30 10.51
CA GLY A 139 9.47 -22.15 10.72
C GLY A 139 9.86 -21.68 12.12
N CYS A 140 8.87 -21.40 12.99
CA CYS A 140 9.08 -21.10 14.38
C CYS A 140 8.83 -22.34 15.25
N GLY A 141 9.48 -22.41 16.39
CA GLY A 141 9.29 -23.48 17.38
C GLY A 141 8.65 -22.96 18.66
N THR A 142 9.04 -23.58 19.77
CA THR A 142 8.64 -23.14 21.10
C THR A 142 9.41 -21.89 21.51
N LEU A 143 8.67 -20.86 21.91
CA LEU A 143 9.20 -19.57 22.34
C LEU A 143 9.14 -19.46 23.87
N THR A 144 10.21 -18.93 24.46
CA THR A 144 10.30 -18.56 25.89
C THR A 144 10.37 -17.05 26.08
N ALA A 145 10.27 -16.28 25.01
CA ALA A 145 10.14 -14.83 24.94
C ALA A 145 9.58 -14.43 23.57
N ASP A 146 9.05 -13.23 23.45
CA ASP A 146 8.75 -12.65 22.14
C ASP A 146 10.02 -12.55 21.29
N THR A 147 9.92 -12.77 19.99
CA THR A 147 11.08 -12.63 19.08
C THR A 147 11.53 -11.19 18.93
N GLY A 148 10.66 -10.22 19.21
CA GLY A 148 11.01 -8.80 19.28
C GLY A 148 11.52 -8.20 17.96
N VAL A 149 11.20 -8.83 16.83
CA VAL A 149 11.65 -8.39 15.51
C VAL A 149 10.95 -7.10 15.12
N THR A 150 11.72 -6.12 14.65
CA THR A 150 11.20 -4.89 14.06
C THR A 150 11.59 -4.82 12.59
N LEU A 151 10.59 -4.75 11.70
CA LEU A 151 10.80 -4.42 10.30
C LEU A 151 10.73 -2.90 10.14
N SER A 152 11.87 -2.25 9.92
CA SER A 152 11.95 -0.83 9.59
C SER A 152 11.97 -0.64 8.08
N ILE A 153 11.27 0.38 7.58
CA ILE A 153 11.17 0.67 6.16
C ILE A 153 11.50 2.15 5.95
N ALA A 154 12.55 2.42 5.18
CA ALA A 154 12.99 3.77 4.90
C ALA A 154 12.02 4.56 4.02
N PRO A 155 11.94 5.90 4.12
CA PRO A 155 11.12 6.74 3.26
C PRO A 155 11.37 6.50 1.78
N GLY A 156 10.29 6.36 0.98
CA GLY A 156 10.35 6.17 -0.46
C GLY A 156 10.67 4.74 -0.92
N VAL A 157 10.67 3.77 -0.01
CA VAL A 157 10.75 2.35 -0.34
C VAL A 157 9.45 1.88 -0.98
N ILE A 158 9.56 0.98 -1.97
CA ILE A 158 8.44 0.35 -2.63
C ILE A 158 8.51 -1.17 -2.37
N LEU A 159 7.42 -1.71 -1.83
CA LEU A 159 7.21 -3.15 -1.65
C LEU A 159 6.12 -3.62 -2.62
N ILE A 160 6.32 -4.80 -3.19
CA ILE A 160 5.37 -5.35 -4.16
C ILE A 160 4.87 -6.74 -3.73
N GLY A 161 3.56 -6.96 -3.85
CA GLY A 161 2.98 -8.29 -3.88
C GLY A 161 3.19 -8.90 -5.27
N GLN A 162 3.85 -10.08 -5.34
CA GLN A 162 4.19 -10.73 -6.61
C GLN A 162 3.07 -11.65 -7.10
N THR A 163 2.30 -12.25 -6.21
CA THR A 163 1.20 -13.16 -6.55
C THR A 163 -0.02 -12.86 -5.70
N GLY A 164 -1.20 -13.28 -6.11
CA GLY A 164 -2.47 -12.95 -5.49
C GLY A 164 -2.51 -13.09 -3.96
N GLN A 165 -2.06 -14.21 -3.41
CA GLN A 165 -2.04 -14.46 -1.96
C GLN A 165 -0.79 -13.93 -1.23
N SER A 166 0.03 -13.10 -1.86
CA SER A 166 1.16 -12.48 -1.19
C SER A 166 0.71 -11.41 -0.20
N TRP A 167 1.25 -11.42 1.01
CA TRP A 167 0.90 -10.47 2.06
C TRP A 167 1.97 -10.39 3.14
N LEU A 168 1.99 -9.27 3.86
CA LEU A 168 2.87 -9.05 5.00
C LEU A 168 2.12 -9.26 6.30
N ALA A 169 2.62 -10.14 7.17
CA ALA A 169 2.10 -10.39 8.50
C ALA A 169 3.09 -9.90 9.56
N VAL A 170 2.70 -8.91 10.35
CA VAL A 170 3.46 -8.51 11.55
C VAL A 170 2.88 -9.28 12.73
N ASN A 171 3.57 -10.32 13.17
CA ASN A 171 3.08 -11.24 14.20
C ASN A 171 3.14 -10.65 15.60
N ARG A 172 2.32 -11.17 16.53
CA ARG A 172 2.30 -10.74 17.93
C ARG A 172 3.67 -10.87 18.56
N GLY A 173 4.09 -9.86 19.32
CA GLY A 173 5.43 -9.76 19.88
C GLY A 173 6.47 -9.10 18.97
N ASN A 174 6.06 -8.64 17.77
CA ASN A 174 6.93 -8.00 16.78
C ASN A 174 6.35 -6.66 16.33
N LYS A 175 7.11 -5.91 15.54
CA LYS A 175 6.74 -4.54 15.16
C LYS A 175 7.08 -4.22 13.70
N ILE A 176 6.34 -3.26 13.16
CA ILE A 176 6.70 -2.53 11.94
C ILE A 176 7.02 -1.08 12.29
N ASN A 177 8.04 -0.51 11.65
CA ASN A 177 8.35 0.91 11.69
C ASN A 177 8.44 1.44 10.25
N ALA A 178 7.30 1.82 9.69
CA ALA A 178 7.16 2.31 8.32
C ALA A 178 6.81 3.80 8.35
N VAL A 179 7.82 4.65 8.43
CA VAL A 179 7.67 6.10 8.54
C VAL A 179 8.22 6.75 7.29
N GLY A 180 7.35 7.05 6.33
CA GLY A 180 7.68 7.82 5.14
C GLY A 180 7.63 9.33 5.40
N THR A 181 7.71 10.12 4.32
CA THR A 181 7.51 11.57 4.32
C THR A 181 6.54 11.96 3.20
N ALA A 182 6.07 13.19 3.19
CA ALA A 182 5.13 13.65 2.17
C ALA A 182 5.72 13.56 0.75
N ASP A 183 7.00 13.83 0.58
CA ASP A 183 7.74 13.76 -0.69
C ASP A 183 8.33 12.37 -0.99
N LYS A 184 8.40 11.49 0.02
CA LYS A 184 8.91 10.12 -0.09
C LYS A 184 8.02 9.15 0.70
N PRO A 185 6.76 8.95 0.27
CA PRO A 185 5.89 7.98 0.91
C PRO A 185 6.45 6.56 0.73
N ILE A 186 6.17 5.69 1.68
CA ILE A 186 6.38 4.25 1.53
C ILE A 186 5.20 3.69 0.75
N ILE A 187 5.45 2.86 -0.25
CA ILE A 187 4.41 2.35 -1.13
C ILE A 187 4.40 0.82 -1.07
N PHE A 188 3.27 0.26 -0.69
CA PHE A 188 2.94 -1.14 -0.89
C PHE A 188 2.00 -1.25 -2.08
N THR A 189 2.35 -2.05 -3.09
CA THR A 189 1.57 -2.15 -4.32
C THR A 189 1.66 -3.56 -4.92
N SER A 190 1.07 -3.76 -6.09
CA SER A 190 1.15 -5.00 -6.85
C SER A 190 2.30 -4.97 -7.88
N GLN A 191 2.72 -6.14 -8.30
CA GLN A 191 3.64 -6.30 -9.43
C GLN A 191 3.03 -5.72 -10.71
N ASP A 192 1.74 -5.93 -10.96
CA ASP A 192 1.03 -5.44 -12.15
C ASP A 192 1.00 -3.90 -12.22
N ASN A 193 0.91 -3.24 -11.06
CA ASN A 193 0.99 -1.78 -11.02
C ASN A 193 2.35 -1.27 -11.46
N VAL A 194 3.44 -1.92 -11.02
CA VAL A 194 4.80 -1.54 -11.44
C VAL A 194 5.03 -1.82 -12.93
N ALA A 195 4.49 -2.91 -13.45
CA ALA A 195 4.56 -3.26 -14.87
C ALA A 195 3.73 -2.32 -15.77
N GLY A 196 2.86 -1.50 -15.20
CA GLY A 196 2.00 -0.58 -15.95
C GLY A 196 0.74 -1.23 -16.52
N PHE A 197 0.34 -2.40 -16.01
CA PHE A 197 -0.88 -3.10 -16.47
C PHE A 197 -2.15 -2.54 -15.86
N ASN A 198 -2.05 -1.74 -14.80
CA ASN A 198 -3.21 -1.12 -14.16
C ASN A 198 -3.61 0.16 -14.90
N THR A 199 -4.59 0.06 -15.77
CA THR A 199 -5.16 1.18 -16.53
C THR A 199 -6.38 1.79 -15.86
N GLU A 200 -7.00 1.07 -14.91
CA GLU A 200 -8.24 1.46 -14.23
C GLU A 200 -8.00 1.66 -12.73
N SER A 201 -8.56 2.70 -12.17
CA SER A 201 -8.45 2.99 -10.72
C SER A 201 -9.19 2.00 -9.81
N THR A 202 -10.01 1.13 -10.40
CA THR A 202 -10.87 0.14 -9.70
C THR A 202 -10.28 -1.25 -9.60
N GLN A 203 -9.04 -1.47 -10.07
CA GLN A 203 -8.40 -2.79 -10.09
C GLN A 203 -7.81 -3.15 -8.71
N GLY A 204 -8.66 -3.43 -7.72
CA GLY A 204 -8.26 -4.01 -6.44
C GLY A 204 -7.98 -5.52 -6.52
N GLY A 205 -7.59 -6.14 -5.39
CA GLY A 205 -7.53 -7.60 -5.27
C GLY A 205 -6.32 -8.26 -5.91
N GLN A 206 -5.24 -7.53 -6.23
CA GLN A 206 -4.08 -8.09 -6.91
C GLN A 206 -3.07 -8.76 -5.97
N TRP A 207 -3.14 -8.46 -4.70
CA TRP A 207 -2.34 -9.05 -3.61
C TRP A 207 -3.07 -8.92 -2.27
N GLY A 208 -2.63 -9.67 -1.24
CA GLY A 208 -3.34 -9.75 0.03
C GLY A 208 -3.37 -8.45 0.83
N GLY A 209 -2.23 -7.81 1.01
CA GLY A 209 -2.12 -6.59 1.80
C GLY A 209 -1.16 -6.69 2.98
N VAL A 210 -1.34 -5.81 3.97
CA VAL A 210 -0.56 -5.75 5.22
C VAL A 210 -1.48 -6.04 6.39
N VAL A 211 -1.10 -6.98 7.24
CA VAL A 211 -1.85 -7.38 8.44
C VAL A 211 -1.00 -7.19 9.68
N LEU A 212 -1.47 -6.37 10.61
CA LEU A 212 -0.85 -6.14 11.91
C LEU A 212 -1.61 -6.94 12.96
N LEU A 213 -0.97 -7.96 13.51
CA LEU A 213 -1.56 -8.89 14.46
C LEU A 213 -1.26 -8.43 15.89
N GLY A 214 -2.30 -8.19 16.66
CA GLY A 214 -2.20 -7.64 18.00
C GLY A 214 -2.66 -8.61 19.10
N ARG A 215 -2.43 -8.18 20.35
CA ARG A 215 -2.89 -8.85 21.57
C ARG A 215 -4.10 -8.17 22.22
N GLY A 216 -4.74 -7.24 21.52
CA GLY A 216 -5.99 -6.63 21.99
C GLY A 216 -7.11 -7.66 22.06
N LYS A 217 -8.12 -7.37 22.89
CA LYS A 217 -9.28 -8.25 23.06
C LYS A 217 -10.07 -8.38 21.77
N VAL A 218 -10.53 -9.58 21.50
CA VAL A 218 -11.45 -9.89 20.40
C VAL A 218 -12.69 -10.58 20.94
N THR A 219 -13.80 -10.53 20.20
CA THR A 219 -15.11 -11.04 20.63
C THR A 219 -15.62 -12.19 19.80
N ASP A 220 -14.92 -12.55 18.74
CA ASP A 220 -15.24 -13.67 17.87
C ASP A 220 -14.04 -14.65 17.90
N CYS A 221 -14.27 -15.83 18.48
CA CYS A 221 -13.19 -16.74 18.88
C CYS A 221 -13.09 -17.96 17.97
N ASN A 222 -11.91 -18.23 17.43
CA ASN A 222 -11.55 -19.57 16.94
C ASN A 222 -10.92 -20.41 18.08
N VAL A 223 -10.27 -19.76 19.03
CA VAL A 223 -9.64 -20.40 20.19
C VAL A 223 -10.04 -19.64 21.46
N GLY A 224 -10.23 -20.36 22.54
CA GLY A 224 -10.66 -19.79 23.81
C GLY A 224 -12.10 -19.29 23.79
N THR A 225 -12.45 -18.43 24.75
CA THR A 225 -13.80 -17.85 24.85
C THR A 225 -13.74 -16.42 25.37
N VAL A 226 -14.76 -15.62 25.02
CA VAL A 226 -14.92 -14.26 25.58
C VAL A 226 -15.14 -14.30 27.08
N ALA A 227 -15.95 -15.27 27.57
CA ALA A 227 -16.28 -15.40 28.98
C ALA A 227 -15.07 -15.68 29.88
N SER A 228 -14.10 -16.46 29.38
CA SER A 228 -12.84 -16.75 30.08
C SER A 228 -11.73 -15.72 29.79
N ASN A 229 -12.01 -14.73 28.96
CA ASN A 229 -11.04 -13.72 28.52
C ASN A 229 -9.78 -14.32 27.87
N THR A 230 -9.99 -15.40 27.06
CA THR A 230 -8.94 -16.14 26.35
C THR A 230 -9.17 -16.19 24.84
N CYS A 231 -10.03 -15.29 24.32
CA CYS A 231 -10.48 -15.29 22.95
C CYS A 231 -9.33 -14.94 21.98
N GLU A 232 -9.07 -15.81 21.02
CA GLU A 232 -8.20 -15.55 19.89
C GLU A 232 -8.94 -15.90 18.58
N ARG A 233 -8.55 -15.21 17.50
CA ARG A 233 -9.09 -15.44 16.17
C ARG A 233 -7.98 -15.60 15.15
N ASP A 234 -8.26 -16.35 14.10
CA ASP A 234 -7.39 -16.47 12.94
C ASP A 234 -7.87 -15.54 11.82
N THR A 235 -6.92 -15.06 11.00
CA THR A 235 -7.24 -14.28 9.79
C THR A 235 -8.09 -15.12 8.85
N GLU A 236 -9.17 -14.55 8.33
CA GLU A 236 -10.05 -15.27 7.41
C GLU A 236 -9.41 -15.44 6.04
N GLY A 237 -9.70 -16.59 5.42
CA GLY A 237 -9.43 -16.85 4.02
C GLY A 237 -7.97 -17.04 3.61
N ALA A 238 -7.01 -16.94 4.50
CA ALA A 238 -5.62 -17.22 4.16
C ALA A 238 -5.33 -18.73 4.22
N VAL A 239 -4.59 -19.25 3.24
CA VAL A 239 -4.14 -20.66 3.24
C VAL A 239 -3.33 -20.98 4.50
N ASN A 240 -2.50 -20.03 4.92
CA ASN A 240 -1.73 -20.09 6.17
C ASN A 240 -2.28 -19.02 7.11
N LEU A 241 -3.17 -19.42 8.01
CA LEU A 241 -3.82 -18.53 8.95
C LEU A 241 -2.80 -17.86 9.89
N ALA A 242 -3.06 -16.59 10.21
CA ALA A 242 -2.30 -15.86 11.21
C ALA A 242 -3.22 -15.53 12.39
N ARG A 243 -2.76 -15.79 13.61
CA ARG A 243 -3.56 -15.64 14.82
C ARG A 243 -3.38 -14.27 15.45
N PHE A 244 -4.48 -13.70 15.93
CA PHE A 244 -4.51 -12.44 16.68
C PHE A 244 -5.46 -12.54 17.87
N GLY A 245 -5.43 -11.53 18.73
CA GLY A 245 -6.17 -11.51 19.97
C GLY A 245 -5.28 -11.77 21.18
N GLY A 246 -5.76 -11.37 22.31
CA GLY A 246 -5.04 -11.41 23.58
C GLY A 246 -5.82 -10.69 24.66
N ASN A 247 -5.13 -10.24 25.69
CA ASN A 247 -5.69 -9.50 26.80
C ASN A 247 -4.89 -8.22 27.11
N ASP A 248 -4.23 -7.66 26.10
CA ASP A 248 -3.47 -6.43 26.20
C ASP A 248 -4.00 -5.38 25.25
N ASP A 249 -4.95 -4.55 25.71
CA ASP A 249 -5.53 -3.47 24.91
C ASP A 249 -4.56 -2.31 24.70
N THR A 250 -3.37 -2.34 25.32
CA THR A 250 -2.28 -1.36 25.13
C THR A 250 -1.20 -1.83 24.17
N TYR A 251 -1.39 -3.03 23.60
CA TYR A 251 -0.42 -3.63 22.68
C TYR A 251 -0.09 -2.72 21.51
N ASN A 252 1.20 -2.62 21.19
CA ASN A 252 1.72 -1.77 20.14
C ASN A 252 2.49 -2.59 19.09
N ALA A 253 1.89 -2.76 17.92
CA ALA A 253 2.48 -3.45 16.77
C ALA A 253 3.43 -2.58 15.95
N GLY A 254 3.71 -1.34 16.37
CA GLY A 254 4.62 -0.44 15.68
C GLY A 254 3.96 0.84 15.18
N ARG A 255 4.50 1.37 14.09
CA ARG A 255 4.15 2.69 13.60
C ARG A 255 4.13 2.72 12.07
N MET A 256 3.10 3.36 11.51
CA MET A 256 2.98 3.63 10.08
C MET A 256 2.55 5.08 9.87
N SER A 257 3.27 5.82 9.02
CA SER A 257 2.89 7.17 8.59
C SER A 257 3.42 7.45 7.18
N TYR A 258 2.69 8.24 6.40
CA TYR A 258 2.97 8.48 4.98
C TYR A 258 3.18 7.17 4.21
N VAL A 259 2.25 6.22 4.42
CA VAL A 259 2.23 4.92 3.76
C VAL A 259 1.05 4.85 2.81
N GLN A 260 1.26 4.29 1.64
CA GLN A 260 0.22 4.01 0.66
C GLN A 260 0.12 2.49 0.46
N ILE A 261 -1.08 1.94 0.57
CA ILE A 261 -1.39 0.53 0.27
C ILE A 261 -2.34 0.53 -0.92
N ARG A 262 -1.88 -0.01 -2.05
CA ARG A 262 -2.57 0.06 -3.33
C ARG A 262 -2.85 -1.34 -3.87
N TYR A 263 -3.99 -1.53 -4.54
CA TYR A 263 -4.39 -2.76 -5.25
C TYR A 263 -4.41 -4.01 -4.39
N SER A 264 -4.50 -3.86 -3.06
CA SER A 264 -4.64 -4.96 -2.10
C SER A 264 -6.08 -5.50 -2.05
N GLY A 265 -6.31 -6.53 -1.22
CA GLY A 265 -7.61 -7.12 -0.98
C GLY A 265 -7.89 -8.33 -1.87
N PHE A 266 -6.87 -9.11 -2.23
CA PHE A 266 -7.06 -10.40 -2.91
C PHE A 266 -8.03 -11.27 -2.12
N VAL A 267 -9.01 -11.86 -2.79
CA VAL A 267 -9.98 -12.77 -2.17
C VAL A 267 -9.25 -14.03 -1.75
N LEU A 268 -9.13 -14.24 -0.43
CA LEU A 268 -8.39 -15.36 0.14
C LEU A 268 -9.24 -16.63 0.27
N SER A 269 -10.56 -16.50 0.29
CA SER A 269 -11.52 -17.62 0.22
C SER A 269 -12.78 -17.22 -0.51
N ASN A 270 -13.41 -18.19 -1.20
CA ASN A 270 -14.79 -18.08 -1.61
C ASN A 270 -15.64 -18.63 -0.45
N ASN A 271 -16.37 -17.77 0.23
CA ASN A 271 -17.44 -18.18 1.14
C ASN A 271 -18.69 -18.50 0.33
#